data_a08399bd5e66bac7272dc2569662a6c5
#
_entry.id   a08399bd5e66bac7272dc2569662a6c5
#
_cell.length_a   1.000
_cell.length_b   1.000
_cell.length_c   1.000
_cell.angle_alpha   90.00
_cell.angle_beta   90.00
_cell.angle_gamma   90.00
#
_symmetry.space_group_name_H-M   'P 1'
#
loop_
_entity.id
_entity.type
_entity.pdbx_description
1 polymer ?
#
loop_
_entity_poly.entity_id
_entity_poly.type
_entity_poly.pdbx_seq_one_letter_code
_entity_poly.pdbx_strand_id
1 'polypeptide(L)'
;EIVRITAPNVRAAEALGRIRKEIQKAKLDVPLVADIHFMPNAAMEAAKHVEKVRVNPGNYADRKKFQIREYTDSQYEEELERLHEEFSPLVLRCKELGRSMRIGTNHGSLSDRIMNRFGDTPRGMAESALEFIRIAESHGYHDIILSMKASNPKVMIQAYRLVVAMMDEENMDYPLHLGVTEAGDGEDARIKSAIGIGSLLLDGLGDTIRVSLTEDPVAEIPVAQDLATRAQKWWSSPTRSDSEVQENVDPYTFTRRSCPELKLGQPHLSVGDKQPPAVFVSTHFPTPDTAAIIKEIAQVQTQSKDVPVEGLIVRLRTSSEFPALETLAQSLVGAISLIIAEDEREKDDDLPPAKPGCVPLAWHPSSGFTEEAPLARFLAFCDKAGHHPVISLPGQELSDGTAALLACSPKSPIITLSPTDNLHTVAGYRVLAASLSQNQLSLPLWIRNREKGRLFPDADFFSARLLDASVLSGSLLCDGIGDLISVENFGSLDLNRGLAYNLLQGSRARISKTEFVACPSCGRTLFDLQSTTQKVKQATGHLKGVTIAVMGCIVNGPGEMADADFGYVGSG
;
A
#
# COMPACT_ATOMS: atom_id res chain seq x y z
N GLU A 1 -23.72 3.50 -5.70
CA GLU A 1 -22.78 2.72 -6.52
C GLU A 1 -22.80 3.25 -7.97
N ILE A 2 -21.70 3.04 -8.70
CA ILE A 2 -21.54 3.48 -10.09
C ILE A 2 -21.11 2.27 -10.91
N VAL A 3 -21.76 2.04 -12.05
CA VAL A 3 -21.42 0.91 -12.94
C VAL A 3 -20.66 1.42 -14.16
N ARG A 4 -19.47 0.84 -14.39
CA ARG A 4 -18.63 1.15 -15.55
C ARG A 4 -18.67 0.02 -16.57
N ILE A 5 -18.95 0.35 -17.82
CA ILE A 5 -19.08 -0.58 -18.94
C ILE A 5 -18.08 -0.18 -20.04
N THR A 6 -17.26 -1.12 -20.49
CA THR A 6 -16.34 -0.90 -21.60
C THR A 6 -17.10 -0.84 -22.93
N ALA A 7 -16.87 0.20 -23.73
CA ALA A 7 -17.43 0.36 -25.08
C ALA A 7 -16.30 0.52 -26.10
N PRO A 8 -15.76 -0.58 -26.66
CA PRO A 8 -14.56 -0.56 -27.51
C PRO A 8 -14.83 -0.01 -28.93
N ASN A 9 -16.07 0.09 -29.34
CA ASN A 9 -16.48 0.58 -30.68
C ASN A 9 -17.88 1.22 -30.64
N VAL A 10 -18.30 1.82 -31.75
CA VAL A 10 -19.60 2.53 -31.86
C VAL A 10 -20.79 1.58 -31.58
N ARG A 11 -20.75 0.34 -32.07
CA ARG A 11 -21.85 -0.63 -31.85
C ARG A 11 -22.00 -0.98 -30.35
N ALA A 12 -20.88 -1.08 -29.62
CA ALA A 12 -20.88 -1.27 -28.16
C ALA A 12 -21.42 -0.01 -27.44
N ALA A 13 -21.06 1.19 -27.91
CA ALA A 13 -21.59 2.44 -27.39
C ALA A 13 -23.12 2.56 -27.59
N GLU A 14 -23.67 2.20 -28.77
CA GLU A 14 -25.11 2.11 -29.02
C GLU A 14 -25.81 1.12 -28.08
N ALA A 15 -25.15 0.01 -27.74
CA ALA A 15 -25.70 -0.99 -26.81
C ALA A 15 -25.93 -0.42 -25.42
N LEU A 16 -25.13 0.60 -24.97
CA LEU A 16 -25.35 1.30 -23.71
C LEU A 16 -26.74 1.93 -23.63
N GLY A 17 -27.28 2.42 -24.76
CA GLY A 17 -28.63 2.95 -24.81
C GLY A 17 -29.70 1.89 -24.55
N ARG A 18 -29.47 0.65 -24.98
CA ARG A 18 -30.37 -0.47 -24.68
C ARG A 18 -30.25 -0.88 -23.20
N ILE A 19 -29.05 -0.99 -22.69
CA ILE A 19 -28.79 -1.28 -21.28
C ILE A 19 -29.47 -0.23 -20.40
N ARG A 20 -29.34 1.05 -20.73
CA ARG A 20 -29.98 2.15 -19.98
C ARG A 20 -31.51 2.00 -19.93
N LYS A 21 -32.13 1.64 -21.02
CA LYS A 21 -33.59 1.40 -21.07
C LYS A 21 -34.02 0.23 -20.18
N GLU A 22 -33.25 -0.85 -20.14
CA GLU A 22 -33.56 -2.00 -19.27
C GLU A 22 -33.35 -1.67 -17.77
N ILE A 23 -32.31 -0.93 -17.43
CA ILE A 23 -32.09 -0.41 -16.06
C ILE A 23 -33.27 0.46 -15.61
N GLN A 24 -33.76 1.36 -16.49
CA GLN A 24 -34.91 2.22 -16.20
C GLN A 24 -36.21 1.41 -16.04
N LYS A 25 -36.45 0.41 -16.89
CA LYS A 25 -37.60 -0.51 -16.74
C LYS A 25 -37.54 -1.28 -15.41
N ALA A 26 -36.34 -1.69 -14.98
CA ALA A 26 -36.11 -2.35 -13.71
C ALA A 26 -36.21 -1.39 -12.49
N LYS A 27 -36.43 -0.08 -12.72
CA LYS A 27 -36.48 0.98 -11.70
C LYS A 27 -35.22 1.04 -10.85
N LEU A 28 -34.06 0.74 -11.45
CA LEU A 28 -32.77 0.87 -10.81
C LEU A 28 -32.22 2.27 -11.08
N ASP A 29 -31.75 2.94 -10.02
CA ASP A 29 -31.11 4.25 -10.10
C ASP A 29 -29.59 4.07 -9.97
N VAL A 30 -28.97 3.66 -11.07
CA VAL A 30 -27.52 3.40 -11.14
C VAL A 30 -26.91 4.23 -12.26
N PRO A 31 -25.99 5.16 -11.96
CA PRO A 31 -25.25 5.90 -12.97
C PRO A 31 -24.34 4.97 -13.77
N LEU A 32 -24.32 5.19 -15.09
CA LEU A 32 -23.44 4.46 -16.01
C LEU A 32 -22.24 5.28 -16.42
N VAL A 33 -21.08 4.63 -16.48
CA VAL A 33 -19.84 5.18 -17.04
C VAL A 33 -19.45 4.37 -18.27
N ALA A 34 -19.30 5.02 -19.41
CA ALA A 34 -18.74 4.41 -20.60
C ALA A 34 -17.21 4.51 -20.55
N ASP A 35 -16.54 3.37 -20.66
CA ASP A 35 -15.07 3.28 -20.68
C ASP A 35 -14.58 3.20 -22.12
N ILE A 36 -14.08 4.31 -22.64
CA ILE A 36 -13.63 4.47 -24.04
C ILE A 36 -12.11 4.52 -24.07
N HIS A 37 -11.50 3.71 -24.94
CA HIS A 37 -10.04 3.67 -25.02
C HIS A 37 -9.48 4.38 -26.25
N PHE A 38 -9.97 4.05 -27.48
CA PHE A 38 -9.28 4.48 -28.71
C PHE A 38 -10.13 5.21 -29.74
N MET A 39 -11.44 5.15 -29.61
CA MET A 39 -12.32 5.59 -30.70
C MET A 39 -13.12 6.84 -30.32
N PRO A 40 -12.73 8.04 -30.80
CA PRO A 40 -13.50 9.26 -30.58
C PRO A 40 -14.98 9.13 -30.93
N ASN A 41 -15.28 8.47 -32.04
CA ASN A 41 -16.68 8.26 -32.48
C ASN A 41 -17.49 7.40 -31.49
N ALA A 42 -16.86 6.42 -30.82
CA ALA A 42 -17.52 5.64 -29.79
C ALA A 42 -17.78 6.50 -28.53
N ALA A 43 -16.90 7.41 -28.18
CA ALA A 43 -17.11 8.35 -27.08
C ALA A 43 -18.26 9.32 -27.37
N MET A 44 -18.31 9.85 -28.58
CA MET A 44 -19.40 10.73 -29.05
C MET A 44 -20.76 10.04 -29.00
N GLU A 45 -20.82 8.76 -29.40
CA GLU A 45 -22.04 7.96 -29.32
C GLU A 45 -22.42 7.64 -27.87
N ALA A 46 -21.45 7.18 -27.06
CA ALA A 46 -21.68 6.82 -25.66
C ALA A 46 -22.22 8.00 -24.82
N ALA A 47 -21.75 9.23 -25.08
CA ALA A 47 -22.18 10.44 -24.38
C ALA A 47 -23.71 10.66 -24.46
N LYS A 48 -24.41 10.10 -25.48
CA LYS A 48 -25.85 10.16 -25.59
C LYS A 48 -26.59 9.29 -24.57
N HIS A 49 -25.94 8.28 -24.03
CA HIS A 49 -26.59 7.17 -23.31
C HIS A 49 -26.18 7.04 -21.83
N VAL A 50 -25.08 7.65 -21.43
CA VAL A 50 -24.51 7.49 -20.06
C VAL A 50 -24.35 8.82 -19.34
N GLU A 51 -24.21 8.78 -18.03
CA GLU A 51 -23.96 9.96 -17.20
C GLU A 51 -22.52 10.43 -17.28
N LYS A 52 -21.58 9.53 -17.56
CA LYS A 52 -20.15 9.83 -17.58
C LYS A 52 -19.41 9.09 -18.70
N VAL A 53 -18.52 9.79 -19.38
CA VAL A 53 -17.60 9.20 -20.36
C VAL A 53 -16.20 9.18 -19.78
N ARG A 54 -15.54 8.03 -19.75
CA ARG A 54 -14.12 7.91 -19.38
C ARG A 54 -13.26 7.81 -20.62
N VAL A 55 -12.26 8.64 -20.69
CA VAL A 55 -11.17 8.57 -21.69
C VAL A 55 -9.82 8.32 -21.02
N ASN A 56 -8.93 7.63 -21.74
CA ASN A 56 -7.54 7.47 -21.34
C ASN A 56 -6.68 8.37 -22.25
N PRO A 57 -6.02 9.41 -21.72
CA PRO A 57 -5.22 10.36 -22.48
C PRO A 57 -4.28 9.69 -23.47
N GLY A 58 -3.46 8.76 -23.02
CA GLY A 58 -2.44 8.11 -23.85
C GLY A 58 -2.98 7.17 -24.95
N ASN A 59 -4.30 6.92 -24.98
CA ASN A 59 -4.93 6.02 -25.95
C ASN A 59 -6.00 6.70 -26.78
N TYR A 60 -6.53 7.83 -26.35
CA TYR A 60 -7.69 8.48 -27.00
C TYR A 60 -7.27 9.31 -28.22
N ALA A 61 -6.71 10.47 -28.00
CA ALA A 61 -6.25 11.38 -29.06
C ALA A 61 -4.72 11.41 -29.13
N ASP A 62 -4.06 11.28 -28.01
CA ASP A 62 -2.58 11.27 -27.87
C ASP A 62 -2.06 9.83 -27.95
N ARG A 63 -1.97 9.30 -29.17
CA ARG A 63 -1.72 7.87 -29.41
C ARG A 63 -0.29 7.44 -29.15
N LYS A 64 -0.14 6.31 -28.47
CA LYS A 64 1.14 5.57 -28.38
C LYS A 64 1.41 4.84 -29.70
N LYS A 65 2.50 5.19 -30.37
CA LYS A 65 2.93 4.55 -31.62
C LYS A 65 4.07 3.55 -31.42
N PHE A 66 4.53 3.39 -30.18
CA PHE A 66 5.70 2.55 -29.81
C PHE A 66 6.97 2.93 -30.57
N GLN A 67 7.12 4.19 -30.94
CA GLN A 67 8.30 4.71 -31.60
C GLN A 67 9.12 5.50 -30.58
N ILE A 68 10.39 5.14 -30.44
CA ILE A 68 11.36 5.98 -29.73
C ILE A 68 11.62 7.18 -30.64
N ARG A 69 11.00 8.30 -30.33
CA ARG A 69 11.13 9.54 -31.09
C ARG A 69 11.39 10.67 -30.10
N GLU A 70 12.49 11.37 -30.32
CA GLU A 70 12.74 12.62 -29.60
C GLU A 70 11.81 13.71 -30.16
N TYR A 71 11.20 14.48 -29.26
CA TYR A 71 10.36 15.62 -29.60
C TYR A 71 11.10 16.90 -29.24
N THR A 72 11.26 17.80 -30.23
CA THR A 72 11.63 19.18 -29.92
C THR A 72 10.47 19.92 -29.27
N ASP A 73 10.74 21.07 -28.63
CA ASP A 73 9.66 21.86 -28.02
C ASP A 73 8.60 22.28 -29.04
N SER A 74 9.02 22.68 -30.26
CA SER A 74 8.07 23.01 -31.35
C SER A 74 7.20 21.81 -31.75
N GLN A 75 7.77 20.61 -31.86
CA GLN A 75 7.03 19.41 -32.20
C GLN A 75 6.08 19.00 -31.06
N TYR A 76 6.46 19.26 -29.80
CA TYR A 76 5.59 19.02 -28.66
C TYR A 76 4.38 19.95 -28.71
N GLU A 77 4.55 21.24 -28.99
CA GLU A 77 3.48 22.22 -29.14
C GLU A 77 2.53 21.87 -30.30
N GLU A 78 3.07 21.48 -31.48
CA GLU A 78 2.27 21.03 -32.61
C GLU A 78 1.37 19.83 -32.25
N GLU A 79 1.88 18.87 -31.47
CA GLU A 79 1.11 17.73 -30.99
C GLU A 79 0.06 18.15 -29.94
N LEU A 80 0.31 19.17 -29.13
CA LEU A 80 -0.69 19.75 -28.23
C LEU A 80 -1.84 20.43 -28.99
N GLU A 81 -1.53 21.16 -30.06
CA GLU A 81 -2.55 21.76 -30.93
C GLU A 81 -3.43 20.67 -31.57
N ARG A 82 -2.79 19.61 -32.11
CA ARG A 82 -3.52 18.46 -32.66
C ARG A 82 -4.40 17.78 -31.59
N LEU A 83 -3.89 17.61 -30.37
CA LEU A 83 -4.64 17.05 -29.26
C LEU A 83 -5.87 17.93 -28.93
N HIS A 84 -5.70 19.24 -28.93
CA HIS A 84 -6.78 20.19 -28.72
C HIS A 84 -7.88 20.02 -29.78
N GLU A 85 -7.51 19.92 -31.06
CA GLU A 85 -8.46 19.73 -32.16
C GLU A 85 -9.23 18.40 -32.03
N GLU A 86 -8.53 17.30 -31.70
CA GLU A 86 -9.15 15.96 -31.62
C GLU A 86 -10.03 15.75 -30.36
N PHE A 87 -9.70 16.42 -29.25
CA PHE A 87 -10.42 16.23 -27.99
C PHE A 87 -11.59 17.20 -27.81
N SER A 88 -11.49 18.43 -28.31
CA SER A 88 -12.52 19.47 -28.19
C SER A 88 -13.93 19.03 -28.60
N PRO A 89 -14.15 18.24 -29.68
CA PRO A 89 -15.48 17.79 -30.06
C PRO A 89 -16.19 16.99 -28.95
N LEU A 90 -15.45 16.13 -28.22
CA LEU A 90 -16.02 15.36 -27.11
C LEU A 90 -16.35 16.26 -25.92
N VAL A 91 -15.45 17.20 -25.59
CA VAL A 91 -15.66 18.17 -24.50
C VAL A 91 -16.95 18.96 -24.75
N LEU A 92 -17.10 19.54 -25.94
CA LEU A 92 -18.30 20.29 -26.32
C LEU A 92 -19.56 19.43 -26.32
N ARG A 93 -19.46 18.17 -26.75
CA ARG A 93 -20.58 17.24 -26.73
C ARG A 93 -21.01 16.87 -25.29
N CYS A 94 -20.07 16.61 -24.40
CA CYS A 94 -20.36 16.36 -22.98
C CYS A 94 -21.00 17.59 -22.33
N LYS A 95 -20.49 18.79 -22.62
CA LYS A 95 -21.03 20.06 -22.14
C LYS A 95 -22.49 20.26 -22.62
N GLU A 96 -22.74 20.07 -23.91
CA GLU A 96 -24.07 20.16 -24.50
C GLU A 96 -25.09 19.23 -23.85
N LEU A 97 -24.67 17.97 -23.57
CA LEU A 97 -25.56 16.94 -23.03
C LEU A 97 -25.59 16.91 -21.49
N GLY A 98 -24.85 17.79 -20.79
CA GLY A 98 -24.73 17.76 -19.33
C GLY A 98 -24.16 16.46 -18.81
N ARG A 99 -23.10 15.94 -19.46
CA ARG A 99 -22.42 14.69 -19.06
C ARG A 99 -21.12 15.03 -18.38
N SER A 100 -20.78 14.28 -17.33
CA SER A 100 -19.45 14.39 -16.72
C SER A 100 -18.42 13.57 -17.50
N MET A 101 -17.15 13.90 -17.31
CA MET A 101 -16.04 13.20 -17.93
C MET A 101 -15.06 12.69 -16.88
N ARG A 102 -14.45 11.53 -17.10
CA ARG A 102 -13.30 11.09 -16.32
C ARG A 102 -12.07 11.02 -17.21
N ILE A 103 -11.07 11.83 -16.86
CA ILE A 103 -9.71 11.73 -17.42
C ILE A 103 -8.97 10.67 -16.60
N GLY A 104 -8.74 9.53 -17.23
CA GLY A 104 -8.25 8.34 -16.54
C GLY A 104 -6.92 7.86 -17.08
N THR A 105 -5.81 8.33 -16.48
CA THR A 105 -4.45 7.93 -16.83
C THR A 105 -4.07 6.62 -16.16
N ASN A 106 -3.42 5.75 -16.91
CA ASN A 106 -2.83 4.51 -16.39
C ASN A 106 -1.31 4.53 -16.62
N HIS A 107 -0.54 4.15 -15.62
CA HIS A 107 0.87 3.82 -15.75
C HIS A 107 1.07 2.77 -16.86
N GLY A 108 2.10 2.91 -17.68
CA GLY A 108 2.33 2.05 -18.84
C GLY A 108 1.48 2.36 -20.08
N SER A 109 0.47 3.24 -19.98
CA SER A 109 -0.40 3.64 -21.10
C SER A 109 -0.25 5.13 -21.46
N LEU A 110 0.90 5.71 -21.23
CA LEU A 110 1.20 7.10 -21.60
C LEU A 110 1.51 7.19 -23.10
N SER A 111 1.27 8.34 -23.72
CA SER A 111 1.65 8.61 -25.12
C SER A 111 3.17 8.67 -25.29
N ASP A 112 3.63 8.45 -26.53
CA ASP A 112 5.07 8.51 -26.84
C ASP A 112 5.66 9.90 -26.53
N ARG A 113 4.88 10.96 -26.71
CA ARG A 113 5.26 12.35 -26.42
C ARG A 113 5.49 12.56 -24.91
N ILE A 114 4.57 12.11 -24.09
CA ILE A 114 4.69 12.17 -22.62
C ILE A 114 5.84 11.28 -22.13
N MET A 115 5.94 10.06 -22.69
CA MET A 115 7.04 9.14 -22.37
C MET A 115 8.41 9.73 -22.67
N ASN A 116 8.55 10.44 -23.80
CA ASN A 116 9.80 11.07 -24.18
C ASN A 116 10.18 12.22 -23.22
N ARG A 117 9.22 13.07 -22.86
CA ARG A 117 9.50 14.28 -22.07
C ARG A 117 9.56 14.03 -20.56
N PHE A 118 8.72 13.18 -20.02
CA PHE A 118 8.53 12.96 -18.57
C PHE A 118 8.80 11.53 -18.13
N GLY A 119 8.94 10.58 -19.07
CA GLY A 119 9.05 9.15 -18.76
C GLY A 119 7.73 8.52 -18.30
N ASP A 120 7.76 7.20 -18.01
CA ASP A 120 6.66 6.49 -17.37
C ASP A 120 6.75 6.69 -15.85
N THR A 121 6.45 7.88 -15.40
CA THR A 121 6.64 8.37 -14.04
C THR A 121 5.37 8.97 -13.48
N PRO A 122 5.26 9.15 -12.15
CA PRO A 122 4.16 9.91 -11.54
C PRO A 122 3.93 11.28 -12.19
N ARG A 123 5.02 11.99 -12.56
CA ARG A 123 4.93 13.27 -13.24
C ARG A 123 4.36 13.14 -14.65
N GLY A 124 4.81 12.16 -15.42
CA GLY A 124 4.25 11.89 -16.75
C GLY A 124 2.77 11.55 -16.69
N MET A 125 2.33 10.81 -15.67
CA MET A 125 0.92 10.53 -15.44
C MET A 125 0.12 11.80 -15.16
N ALA A 126 0.62 12.68 -14.27
CA ALA A 126 -0.04 13.92 -13.89
C ALA A 126 -0.15 14.89 -15.08
N GLU A 127 0.95 15.17 -15.78
CA GLU A 127 0.95 16.05 -16.96
C GLU A 127 0.02 15.54 -18.06
N SER A 128 0.05 14.23 -18.34
CA SER A 128 -0.84 13.62 -19.34
C SER A 128 -2.33 13.90 -19.06
N ALA A 129 -2.72 14.00 -17.78
CA ALA A 129 -4.09 14.33 -17.41
C ALA A 129 -4.35 15.84 -17.43
N LEU A 130 -3.43 16.65 -16.91
CA LEU A 130 -3.61 18.10 -16.80
C LEU A 130 -3.70 18.78 -18.17
N GLU A 131 -2.97 18.29 -19.18
CA GLU A 131 -3.11 18.79 -20.55
C GLU A 131 -4.55 18.64 -21.09
N PHE A 132 -5.19 17.50 -20.82
CA PHE A 132 -6.61 17.29 -21.17
C PHE A 132 -7.56 18.21 -20.40
N ILE A 133 -7.25 18.49 -19.12
CA ILE A 133 -8.04 19.42 -18.31
C ILE A 133 -7.91 20.83 -18.86
N ARG A 134 -6.71 21.31 -19.14
CA ARG A 134 -6.47 22.66 -19.71
C ARG A 134 -7.25 22.85 -21.02
N ILE A 135 -7.33 21.82 -21.86
CA ILE A 135 -8.19 21.86 -23.06
C ILE A 135 -9.68 21.94 -22.69
N ALA A 136 -10.14 21.17 -21.73
CA ALA A 136 -11.55 21.21 -21.30
C ALA A 136 -11.92 22.57 -20.70
N GLU A 137 -11.05 23.15 -19.88
CA GLU A 137 -11.24 24.49 -19.30
C GLU A 137 -11.27 25.60 -20.35
N SER A 138 -10.49 25.48 -21.43
CA SER A 138 -10.52 26.44 -22.54
C SER A 138 -11.91 26.53 -23.19
N HIS A 139 -12.73 25.48 -23.05
CA HIS A 139 -14.14 25.45 -23.47
C HIS A 139 -15.12 25.77 -22.33
N GLY A 140 -14.62 26.13 -21.14
CA GLY A 140 -15.45 26.37 -19.96
C GLY A 140 -16.21 25.12 -19.51
N TYR A 141 -15.56 23.97 -19.55
CA TYR A 141 -16.11 22.68 -19.12
C TYR A 141 -15.33 22.15 -17.91
N HIS A 142 -16.03 21.98 -16.77
CA HIS A 142 -15.45 21.65 -15.47
C HIS A 142 -16.04 20.37 -14.84
N ASP A 143 -16.98 19.68 -15.48
CA ASP A 143 -17.59 18.45 -14.96
C ASP A 143 -16.65 17.26 -15.14
N ILE A 144 -15.46 17.32 -14.51
CA ILE A 144 -14.36 16.38 -14.69
C ILE A 144 -14.01 15.70 -13.36
N ILE A 145 -13.62 14.43 -13.43
CA ILE A 145 -12.98 13.67 -12.36
C ILE A 145 -11.68 13.03 -12.87
N LEU A 146 -10.65 12.96 -12.03
CA LEU A 146 -9.34 12.41 -12.40
C LEU A 146 -9.11 11.02 -11.83
N SER A 147 -8.30 10.23 -12.52
CA SER A 147 -7.74 9.00 -11.95
C SER A 147 -6.34 8.71 -12.46
N MET A 148 -5.42 8.40 -11.51
CA MET A 148 -4.01 8.06 -11.72
C MET A 148 -3.78 6.61 -11.31
N LYS A 149 -4.01 5.64 -12.19
CA LYS A 149 -3.96 4.22 -11.83
C LYS A 149 -2.63 3.59 -12.17
N ALA A 150 -2.11 2.80 -11.24
CA ALA A 150 -0.94 1.96 -11.43
C ALA A 150 -1.15 0.60 -10.75
N SER A 151 -0.42 -0.43 -11.17
CA SER A 151 -0.36 -1.74 -10.52
C SER A 151 0.56 -1.72 -9.29
N ASN A 152 1.53 -0.79 -9.28
CA ASN A 152 2.41 -0.51 -8.15
C ASN A 152 1.77 0.54 -7.22
N PRO A 153 1.41 0.19 -5.97
CA PRO A 153 0.81 1.14 -5.04
C PRO A 153 1.65 2.38 -4.77
N LYS A 154 2.99 2.26 -4.74
CA LYS A 154 3.89 3.42 -4.54
C LYS A 154 3.74 4.44 -5.66
N VAL A 155 3.79 3.98 -6.92
CA VAL A 155 3.61 4.85 -8.10
C VAL A 155 2.23 5.51 -8.08
N MET A 156 1.18 4.75 -7.75
CA MET A 156 -0.17 5.26 -7.63
C MET A 156 -0.26 6.38 -6.58
N ILE A 157 0.22 6.13 -5.36
CA ILE A 157 0.17 7.10 -4.25
C ILE A 157 0.90 8.39 -4.65
N GLN A 158 2.10 8.28 -5.18
CA GLN A 158 2.91 9.42 -5.63
C GLN A 158 2.22 10.22 -6.74
N ALA A 159 1.63 9.53 -7.73
CA ALA A 159 0.97 10.19 -8.86
C ALA A 159 -0.26 11.00 -8.40
N TYR A 160 -1.06 10.46 -7.45
CA TYR A 160 -2.19 11.22 -6.90
C TYR A 160 -1.75 12.41 -6.04
N ARG A 161 -0.77 12.24 -5.18
CA ARG A 161 -0.22 13.33 -4.37
C ARG A 161 0.35 14.44 -5.26
N LEU A 162 1.09 14.05 -6.29
CA LEU A 162 1.70 15.00 -7.23
C LEU A 162 0.66 15.73 -8.07
N VAL A 163 -0.36 15.04 -8.61
CA VAL A 163 -1.39 15.71 -9.41
C VAL A 163 -2.20 16.70 -8.58
N VAL A 164 -2.44 16.42 -7.29
CA VAL A 164 -3.08 17.39 -6.38
C VAL A 164 -2.21 18.63 -6.21
N ALA A 165 -0.92 18.48 -5.93
CA ALA A 165 -0.01 19.63 -5.80
C ALA A 165 0.03 20.48 -7.08
N MET A 166 0.08 19.82 -8.26
CA MET A 166 0.06 20.52 -9.55
C MET A 166 -1.28 21.20 -9.84
N MET A 167 -2.40 20.58 -9.44
CA MET A 167 -3.73 21.22 -9.53
C MET A 167 -3.82 22.45 -8.64
N ASP A 168 -3.29 22.38 -7.40
CA ASP A 168 -3.25 23.54 -6.49
C ASP A 168 -2.45 24.71 -7.09
N GLU A 169 -1.33 24.45 -7.75
CA GLU A 169 -0.53 25.47 -8.45
C GLU A 169 -1.32 26.16 -9.59
N GLU A 170 -2.23 25.43 -10.25
CA GLU A 170 -3.07 25.92 -11.35
C GLU A 170 -4.47 26.38 -10.89
N ASN A 171 -4.75 26.40 -9.59
CA ASN A 171 -6.07 26.71 -8.99
C ASN A 171 -7.20 25.78 -9.47
N MET A 172 -6.89 24.49 -9.63
CA MET A 172 -7.83 23.44 -9.99
C MET A 172 -8.22 22.62 -8.75
N ASP A 173 -9.50 22.19 -8.66
CA ASP A 173 -10.06 21.45 -7.51
C ASP A 173 -10.84 20.20 -7.95
N TYR A 174 -10.42 19.55 -9.01
CA TYR A 174 -11.12 18.39 -9.59
C TYR A 174 -11.11 17.17 -8.66
N PRO A 175 -12.27 16.51 -8.48
CA PRO A 175 -12.38 15.31 -7.64
C PRO A 175 -11.58 14.14 -8.21
N LEU A 176 -11.18 13.23 -7.30
CA LEU A 176 -10.31 12.10 -7.58
C LEU A 176 -11.05 10.77 -7.50
N HIS A 177 -10.81 9.89 -8.46
CA HIS A 177 -11.28 8.51 -8.47
C HIS A 177 -10.12 7.55 -8.23
N LEU A 178 -10.00 7.03 -7.00
CA LEU A 178 -8.89 6.16 -6.60
C LEU A 178 -9.05 4.72 -7.09
N GLY A 179 -7.95 4.06 -7.38
CA GLY A 179 -7.93 2.62 -7.64
C GLY A 179 -6.57 2.11 -8.09
N VAL A 180 -6.16 0.98 -7.52
CA VAL A 180 -5.05 0.16 -8.05
C VAL A 180 -5.58 -0.59 -9.26
N THR A 181 -4.79 -0.70 -10.33
CA THR A 181 -5.13 -1.51 -11.51
C THR A 181 -4.32 -2.80 -11.51
N GLU A 182 -4.82 -3.84 -12.17
CA GLU A 182 -4.17 -5.15 -12.29
C GLU A 182 -3.67 -5.72 -10.94
N ALA A 183 -4.43 -5.52 -9.88
CA ALA A 183 -4.05 -5.95 -8.53
C ALA A 183 -3.95 -7.49 -8.39
N GLY A 184 -4.54 -8.25 -9.32
CA GLY A 184 -4.62 -9.70 -9.28
C GLY A 184 -5.90 -10.20 -8.61
N ASP A 185 -5.82 -11.32 -7.92
CA ASP A 185 -6.94 -11.98 -7.24
C ASP A 185 -6.65 -12.28 -5.78
N GLY A 186 -7.67 -12.71 -5.05
CA GLY A 186 -7.57 -13.20 -3.69
C GLY A 186 -7.08 -12.15 -2.68
N GLU A 187 -6.27 -12.61 -1.75
CA GLU A 187 -5.74 -11.80 -0.65
C GLU A 187 -4.78 -10.71 -1.15
N ASP A 188 -3.89 -11.04 -2.09
CA ASP A 188 -2.88 -10.12 -2.60
C ASP A 188 -3.52 -8.88 -3.27
N ALA A 189 -4.60 -9.10 -4.03
CA ALA A 189 -5.31 -8.00 -4.68
C ALA A 189 -6.01 -7.07 -3.68
N ARG A 190 -6.58 -7.65 -2.62
CA ARG A 190 -7.19 -6.89 -1.52
C ARG A 190 -6.15 -6.08 -0.77
N ILE A 191 -4.99 -6.66 -0.48
CA ILE A 191 -3.86 -5.98 0.16
C ILE A 191 -3.37 -4.82 -0.70
N LYS A 192 -3.07 -5.03 -1.98
CA LYS A 192 -2.60 -3.97 -2.89
C LYS A 192 -3.63 -2.83 -3.01
N SER A 193 -4.92 -3.18 -3.16
CA SER A 193 -6.00 -2.20 -3.23
C SER A 193 -6.13 -1.39 -1.94
N ALA A 194 -6.07 -2.05 -0.78
CA ALA A 194 -6.13 -1.39 0.52
C ALA A 194 -4.91 -0.48 0.77
N ILE A 195 -3.71 -0.91 0.39
CA ILE A 195 -2.51 -0.07 0.48
C ILE A 195 -2.67 1.20 -0.36
N GLY A 196 -2.95 1.07 -1.67
CA GLY A 196 -2.99 2.22 -2.57
C GLY A 196 -4.15 3.18 -2.26
N ILE A 197 -5.37 2.64 -2.09
CA ILE A 197 -6.56 3.44 -1.80
C ILE A 197 -6.52 3.97 -0.36
N GLY A 198 -6.21 3.11 0.62
CA GLY A 198 -6.24 3.47 2.03
C GLY A 198 -5.21 4.53 2.40
N SER A 199 -4.01 4.50 1.82
CA SER A 199 -2.99 5.54 2.04
C SER A 199 -3.48 6.92 1.62
N LEU A 200 -4.10 7.03 0.44
CA LEU A 200 -4.63 8.29 -0.06
C LEU A 200 -5.85 8.77 0.72
N LEU A 201 -6.74 7.86 1.11
CA LEU A 201 -7.87 8.19 1.97
C LEU A 201 -7.42 8.72 3.33
N LEU A 202 -6.31 8.20 3.90
CA LEU A 202 -5.70 8.72 5.12
C LEU A 202 -5.08 10.12 4.92
N ASP A 203 -4.59 10.42 3.72
CA ASP A 203 -4.09 11.74 3.36
C ASP A 203 -5.24 12.76 3.07
N GLY A 204 -6.50 12.33 3.14
CA GLY A 204 -7.67 13.15 2.81
C GLY A 204 -7.96 13.26 1.32
N LEU A 205 -7.36 12.41 0.51
CA LEU A 205 -7.51 12.40 -0.95
C LEU A 205 -8.45 11.28 -1.40
N GLY A 206 -9.37 11.60 -2.31
CA GLY A 206 -10.25 10.65 -2.96
C GLY A 206 -11.73 10.86 -2.68
N ASP A 207 -12.52 10.93 -3.74
CA ASP A 207 -13.97 11.20 -3.72
C ASP A 207 -14.77 9.96 -4.13
N THR A 208 -14.22 9.16 -5.00
CA THR A 208 -14.76 7.85 -5.38
C THR A 208 -13.63 6.82 -5.45
N ILE A 209 -13.96 5.54 -5.23
CA ILE A 209 -12.97 4.47 -5.24
C ILE A 209 -13.41 3.29 -6.09
N ARG A 210 -12.45 2.51 -6.60
CA ARG A 210 -12.66 1.20 -7.21
C ARG A 210 -11.60 0.22 -6.75
N VAL A 211 -12.02 -0.86 -6.11
CA VAL A 211 -11.19 -2.06 -5.92
C VAL A 211 -11.16 -2.85 -7.23
N SER A 212 -10.02 -3.43 -7.59
CA SER A 212 -9.82 -4.22 -8.80
C SER A 212 -9.43 -5.65 -8.44
N LEU A 213 -10.29 -6.60 -8.76
CA LEU A 213 -10.08 -8.02 -8.52
C LEU A 213 -10.23 -8.80 -9.83
N THR A 214 -9.35 -9.81 -10.06
CA THR A 214 -9.50 -10.80 -11.12
C THR A 214 -10.49 -11.89 -10.67
N GLU A 215 -11.68 -11.44 -10.26
CA GLU A 215 -12.79 -12.22 -9.73
C GLU A 215 -14.10 -11.72 -10.34
N ASP A 216 -15.24 -12.26 -9.92
CA ASP A 216 -16.55 -11.69 -10.29
C ASP A 216 -16.61 -10.23 -9.82
N PRO A 217 -17.04 -9.27 -10.66
CA PRO A 217 -17.11 -7.85 -10.30
C PRO A 217 -17.90 -7.55 -9.01
N VAL A 218 -18.86 -8.40 -8.64
CA VAL A 218 -19.63 -8.26 -7.40
C VAL A 218 -18.72 -8.41 -6.17
N ALA A 219 -17.62 -9.17 -6.26
CA ALA A 219 -16.68 -9.34 -5.15
C ALA A 219 -15.87 -8.07 -4.82
N GLU A 220 -15.80 -7.10 -5.74
CA GLU A 220 -15.15 -5.80 -5.51
C GLU A 220 -15.95 -4.93 -4.51
N ILE A 221 -17.27 -5.06 -4.47
CA ILE A 221 -18.20 -4.17 -3.74
C ILE A 221 -17.98 -4.19 -2.23
N PRO A 222 -17.97 -5.36 -1.55
CA PRO A 222 -17.80 -5.39 -0.09
C PRO A 222 -16.47 -4.79 0.36
N VAL A 223 -15.39 -5.04 -0.38
CA VAL A 223 -14.05 -4.50 -0.08
C VAL A 223 -14.02 -2.99 -0.24
N ALA A 224 -14.63 -2.46 -1.32
CA ALA A 224 -14.71 -1.03 -1.57
C ALA A 224 -15.57 -0.32 -0.50
N GLN A 225 -16.72 -0.91 -0.13
CA GLN A 225 -17.59 -0.37 0.92
C GLN A 225 -16.91 -0.35 2.28
N ASP A 226 -16.15 -1.40 2.62
CA ASP A 226 -15.42 -1.46 3.88
C ASP A 226 -14.33 -0.38 3.94
N LEU A 227 -13.53 -0.20 2.88
CA LEU A 227 -12.54 0.87 2.80
C LEU A 227 -13.18 2.28 2.89
N ALA A 228 -14.30 2.51 2.20
CA ALA A 228 -15.01 3.78 2.28
C ALA A 228 -15.56 4.07 3.69
N THR A 229 -16.13 3.05 4.35
CA THR A 229 -16.64 3.16 5.72
C THR A 229 -15.51 3.48 6.70
N ARG A 230 -14.32 2.88 6.51
CA ARG A 230 -13.11 3.16 7.31
C ARG A 230 -12.68 4.61 7.16
N ALA A 231 -12.61 5.11 5.92
CA ALA A 231 -12.27 6.50 5.67
C ALA A 231 -13.23 7.48 6.36
N GLN A 232 -14.54 7.24 6.27
CA GLN A 232 -15.53 8.06 6.95
C GLN A 232 -15.35 8.08 8.48
N LYS A 233 -15.01 6.93 9.09
CA LYS A 233 -14.72 6.86 10.53
C LYS A 233 -13.45 7.62 10.90
N TRP A 234 -12.37 7.52 10.11
CA TRP A 234 -11.13 8.28 10.37
C TRP A 234 -11.41 9.78 10.41
N TRP A 235 -12.10 10.31 9.40
CA TRP A 235 -12.36 11.73 9.28
C TRP A 235 -13.48 12.26 10.18
N SER A 236 -14.34 11.40 10.72
CA SER A 236 -15.34 11.78 11.74
C SER A 236 -14.77 11.81 13.16
N SER A 237 -13.60 11.25 13.39
CA SER A 237 -12.95 11.27 14.69
C SER A 237 -12.15 12.55 14.89
N PRO A 238 -12.21 13.18 16.08
CA PRO A 238 -11.46 14.39 16.34
C PRO A 238 -9.95 14.08 16.24
N THR A 239 -9.27 14.79 15.36
CA THR A 239 -7.80 14.76 15.28
C THR A 239 -7.26 15.60 16.42
N ARG A 240 -6.44 15.01 17.29
CA ARG A 240 -5.55 15.74 18.16
C ARG A 240 -4.15 15.72 17.55
N SER A 241 -3.76 16.77 16.91
CA SER A 241 -2.38 16.99 16.52
C SER A 241 -2.06 18.47 16.82
N ASP A 242 -1.55 18.68 18.00
CA ASP A 242 -0.88 19.94 18.35
C ASP A 242 0.64 19.82 18.07
N SER A 243 1.03 18.87 17.22
CA SER A 243 2.44 18.62 16.91
C SER A 243 2.91 19.58 15.81
N GLU A 244 3.91 20.40 16.15
CA GLU A 244 4.62 21.27 15.21
C GLU A 244 5.72 20.53 14.42
N VAL A 245 5.80 19.21 14.54
CA VAL A 245 6.78 18.38 13.83
C VAL A 245 6.49 18.43 12.33
N GLN A 246 7.44 18.98 11.58
CA GLN A 246 7.37 18.96 10.12
C GLN A 246 7.75 17.58 9.59
N GLU A 247 6.88 17.00 8.78
CA GLU A 247 7.20 15.79 8.03
C GLU A 247 8.35 16.08 7.06
N ASN A 248 9.34 15.19 7.03
CA ASN A 248 10.48 15.26 6.13
C ASN A 248 10.48 14.15 5.09
N VAL A 249 9.35 13.46 4.95
CA VAL A 249 9.13 12.48 3.88
C VAL A 249 8.75 13.23 2.61
N ASP A 250 9.48 12.97 1.51
CA ASP A 250 9.06 13.46 0.19
C ASP A 250 7.78 12.70 -0.24
N PRO A 251 6.62 13.37 -0.34
CA PRO A 251 5.37 12.70 -0.68
C PRO A 251 5.29 12.28 -2.15
N TYR A 252 6.19 12.79 -3.01
CA TYR A 252 6.16 12.64 -4.46
C TYR A 252 7.20 11.65 -4.97
N THR A 253 8.25 11.37 -4.18
CA THR A 253 9.33 10.47 -4.58
C THR A 253 9.63 9.48 -3.46
N PHE A 254 9.60 8.19 -3.77
CA PHE A 254 9.91 7.18 -2.77
C PHE A 254 11.38 7.24 -2.37
N THR A 255 11.62 7.50 -1.09
CA THR A 255 12.92 7.37 -0.46
C THR A 255 12.77 6.62 0.84
N ARG A 256 13.46 5.47 0.97
CA ARG A 256 13.44 4.76 2.23
C ARG A 256 14.21 5.54 3.29
N ARG A 257 13.63 5.67 4.48
CA ARG A 257 14.27 6.28 5.64
C ARG A 257 15.59 5.57 5.93
N SER A 258 16.68 6.32 6.04
CA SER A 258 18.01 5.77 6.34
C SER A 258 18.08 5.30 7.79
N CYS A 259 18.59 4.09 7.98
CA CYS A 259 18.91 3.49 9.27
C CYS A 259 20.18 2.65 9.12
N PRO A 260 21.24 2.87 9.93
CA PRO A 260 22.42 2.04 9.88
C PRO A 260 22.08 0.56 10.13
N GLU A 261 22.85 -0.33 9.52
CA GLU A 261 22.66 -1.77 9.71
C GLU A 261 22.81 -2.15 11.19
N LEU A 262 21.76 -2.75 11.75
CA LEU A 262 21.75 -3.31 13.10
C LEU A 262 21.65 -4.84 13.01
N LYS A 263 22.67 -5.54 13.54
CA LYS A 263 22.68 -7.00 13.64
C LYS A 263 21.98 -7.43 14.93
N LEU A 264 20.89 -8.19 14.79
CA LEU A 264 20.01 -8.53 15.91
C LEU A 264 20.16 -9.97 16.41
N GLY A 265 20.69 -10.89 15.60
CA GLY A 265 20.77 -12.29 16.06
C GLY A 265 21.40 -13.27 15.07
N GLN A 266 21.33 -14.57 15.43
CA GLN A 266 21.85 -15.71 14.67
C GLN A 266 20.70 -16.69 14.35
N PRO A 267 20.51 -17.20 13.10
CA PRO A 267 21.27 -16.84 11.91
C PRO A 267 21.11 -15.36 11.60
N HIS A 268 22.08 -14.71 11.05
CA HIS A 268 22.23 -13.26 10.97
C HIS A 268 20.95 -12.55 10.51
N LEU A 269 20.20 -11.98 11.45
CA LEU A 269 19.14 -11.03 11.21
C LEU A 269 19.74 -9.63 11.26
N SER A 270 19.72 -8.95 10.13
CA SER A 270 20.10 -7.54 10.04
C SER A 270 18.91 -6.72 9.62
N VAL A 271 18.75 -5.54 10.21
CA VAL A 271 17.77 -4.53 9.83
C VAL A 271 18.48 -3.23 9.48
N GLY A 272 17.86 -2.38 8.67
CA GLY A 272 18.42 -1.11 8.22
C GLY A 272 18.16 -0.83 6.75
N ASP A 273 18.73 0.26 6.21
CA ASP A 273 18.44 0.81 4.88
C ASP A 273 18.67 -0.17 3.71
N LYS A 274 19.67 -1.04 3.81
CA LYS A 274 20.03 -2.01 2.77
C LYS A 274 19.36 -3.37 2.94
N GLN A 275 18.68 -3.59 4.06
CA GLN A 275 18.01 -4.85 4.37
C GLN A 275 16.51 -4.74 4.15
N PRO A 276 15.84 -5.77 3.64
CA PRO A 276 14.38 -5.77 3.62
C PRO A 276 13.84 -5.71 5.06
N PRO A 277 12.64 -5.13 5.29
CA PRO A 277 12.06 -5.13 6.62
C PRO A 277 11.90 -6.54 7.18
N ALA A 278 12.28 -6.72 8.45
CA ALA A 278 12.21 -7.99 9.14
C ALA A 278 10.78 -8.31 9.59
N VAL A 279 10.44 -9.61 9.66
CA VAL A 279 9.12 -10.10 10.05
C VAL A 279 9.15 -10.72 11.43
N PHE A 280 8.40 -10.13 12.34
CA PHE A 280 8.16 -10.65 13.68
C PHE A 280 6.71 -11.08 13.85
N VAL A 281 6.50 -12.15 14.60
CA VAL A 281 5.16 -12.69 14.86
C VAL A 281 4.99 -12.98 16.35
N SER A 282 3.76 -12.83 16.83
CA SER A 282 3.39 -13.24 18.18
C SER A 282 2.80 -14.63 18.18
N THR A 283 3.13 -15.40 19.20
CA THR A 283 2.39 -16.63 19.52
C THR A 283 1.14 -16.30 20.37
N HIS A 284 0.10 -17.10 20.23
CA HIS A 284 -1.08 -17.03 21.11
C HIS A 284 -0.94 -17.89 22.37
N PHE A 285 0.06 -18.77 22.40
CA PHE A 285 0.36 -19.55 23.59
C PHE A 285 0.97 -18.67 24.69
N PRO A 286 0.62 -18.88 25.96
CA PRO A 286 1.27 -18.20 27.07
C PRO A 286 2.74 -18.67 27.16
N THR A 287 3.63 -17.77 27.57
CA THR A 287 5.09 -18.03 27.65
C THR A 287 5.48 -19.30 28.40
N PRO A 288 4.80 -19.71 29.50
CA PRO A 288 5.08 -20.99 30.17
C PRO A 288 4.81 -22.25 29.34
N ASP A 289 3.97 -22.15 28.28
CA ASP A 289 3.71 -23.30 27.40
C ASP A 289 4.78 -23.45 26.30
N THR A 290 6.02 -23.58 26.74
CA THR A 290 7.20 -23.64 25.86
C THR A 290 7.15 -24.75 24.84
N ALA A 291 6.57 -25.92 25.20
CA ALA A 291 6.49 -27.07 24.32
C ALA A 291 5.55 -26.80 23.11
N ALA A 292 4.41 -26.12 23.33
CA ALA A 292 3.50 -25.74 22.26
C ALA A 292 4.14 -24.69 21.33
N ILE A 293 4.81 -23.67 21.89
CA ILE A 293 5.49 -22.63 21.12
C ILE A 293 6.60 -23.23 20.24
N ILE A 294 7.47 -24.08 20.81
CA ILE A 294 8.56 -24.74 20.08
C ILE A 294 8.02 -25.60 18.95
N LYS A 295 6.98 -26.37 19.21
CA LYS A 295 6.31 -27.21 18.21
C LYS A 295 5.72 -26.39 17.06
N GLU A 296 5.02 -25.28 17.39
CA GLU A 296 4.42 -24.39 16.38
C GLU A 296 5.50 -23.75 15.48
N ILE A 297 6.58 -23.21 16.07
CA ILE A 297 7.71 -22.65 15.33
C ILE A 297 8.35 -23.71 14.42
N ALA A 298 8.66 -24.89 14.94
CA ALA A 298 9.27 -25.97 14.16
C ALA A 298 8.42 -26.38 12.96
N GLN A 299 7.10 -26.48 13.14
CA GLN A 299 6.16 -26.79 12.08
C GLN A 299 6.16 -25.72 10.99
N VAL A 300 6.05 -24.45 11.37
CA VAL A 300 6.02 -23.33 10.42
C VAL A 300 7.34 -23.20 9.67
N GLN A 301 8.48 -23.29 10.34
CA GLN A 301 9.81 -23.22 9.71
C GLN A 301 10.06 -24.37 8.69
N THR A 302 9.50 -25.54 8.95
CA THR A 302 9.64 -26.69 8.03
C THR A 302 8.81 -26.50 6.77
N GLN A 303 7.60 -25.94 6.90
CA GLN A 303 6.66 -25.76 5.80
C GLN A 303 6.97 -24.55 4.91
N SER A 304 7.69 -23.55 5.43
CA SER A 304 7.77 -22.22 4.84
C SER A 304 9.19 -21.64 4.83
N LYS A 305 10.13 -22.36 4.22
CA LYS A 305 11.57 -22.01 4.18
C LYS A 305 11.86 -20.65 3.56
N ASP A 306 11.09 -20.22 2.57
CA ASP A 306 11.31 -18.95 1.85
C ASP A 306 10.77 -17.73 2.59
N VAL A 307 9.90 -17.94 3.56
CA VAL A 307 9.23 -16.93 4.37
C VAL A 307 9.25 -17.30 5.85
N PRO A 308 10.46 -17.39 6.46
CA PRO A 308 10.62 -17.91 7.81
C PRO A 308 10.07 -16.96 8.87
N VAL A 309 9.83 -17.47 10.07
CA VAL A 309 9.72 -16.65 11.27
C VAL A 309 11.12 -16.13 11.62
N GLU A 310 11.34 -14.84 11.52
CA GLU A 310 12.65 -14.22 11.81
C GLU A 310 12.76 -13.83 13.29
N GLY A 311 11.66 -13.38 13.88
CA GLY A 311 11.59 -13.06 15.31
C GLY A 311 10.26 -13.46 15.92
N LEU A 312 10.30 -13.84 17.18
CA LEU A 312 9.14 -14.23 17.99
C LEU A 312 8.89 -13.21 19.09
N ILE A 313 7.63 -12.80 19.24
CA ILE A 313 7.18 -11.95 20.33
C ILE A 313 6.51 -12.84 21.38
N VAL A 314 6.99 -12.79 22.61
CA VAL A 314 6.41 -13.48 23.78
C VAL A 314 6.09 -12.46 24.85
N ARG A 315 5.00 -12.71 25.61
CA ARG A 315 4.54 -11.81 26.67
C ARG A 315 4.92 -12.34 28.02
N LEU A 316 5.49 -11.48 28.85
CA LEU A 316 5.88 -11.77 30.22
C LEU A 316 4.98 -11.02 31.19
N ARG A 317 4.23 -11.74 32.00
CA ARG A 317 3.31 -11.17 33.00
C ARG A 317 3.88 -11.19 34.40
N THR A 318 4.78 -12.14 34.66
CA THR A 318 5.40 -12.32 35.99
C THR A 318 6.85 -12.77 35.84
N SER A 319 7.69 -12.47 36.84
CA SER A 319 9.09 -12.92 36.88
C SER A 319 9.23 -14.45 36.98
N SER A 320 8.18 -15.17 37.39
CA SER A 320 8.18 -16.63 37.39
C SER A 320 8.22 -17.25 35.99
N GLU A 321 8.02 -16.47 34.93
CA GLU A 321 8.08 -16.90 33.54
C GLU A 321 9.50 -16.83 32.94
N PHE A 322 10.49 -16.27 33.65
CA PHE A 322 11.86 -16.21 33.18
C PHE A 322 12.49 -17.56 32.83
N PRO A 323 12.29 -18.65 33.60
CA PRO A 323 12.79 -19.97 33.21
C PRO A 323 12.18 -20.49 31.91
N ALA A 324 10.92 -20.16 31.65
CA ALA A 324 10.28 -20.51 30.37
C ALA A 324 10.88 -19.72 29.19
N LEU A 325 11.11 -18.42 29.36
CA LEU A 325 11.81 -17.59 28.38
C LEU A 325 13.21 -18.12 28.07
N GLU A 326 13.99 -18.52 29.09
CA GLU A 326 15.29 -19.14 28.91
C GLU A 326 15.20 -20.45 28.12
N THR A 327 14.21 -21.31 28.44
CA THR A 327 13.96 -22.55 27.72
C THR A 327 13.68 -22.30 26.24
N LEU A 328 12.85 -21.30 25.92
CA LEU A 328 12.59 -20.87 24.55
C LEU A 328 13.87 -20.39 23.86
N ALA A 329 14.64 -19.52 24.52
CA ALA A 329 15.89 -18.98 23.96
C ALA A 329 16.93 -20.08 23.66
N GLN A 330 16.98 -21.15 24.47
CA GLN A 330 17.86 -22.30 24.24
C GLN A 330 17.34 -23.21 23.11
N SER A 331 16.04 -23.51 23.13
CA SER A 331 15.45 -24.51 22.23
C SER A 331 15.24 -24.00 20.80
N LEU A 332 15.13 -22.71 20.59
CA LEU A 332 14.86 -22.08 19.29
C LEU A 332 16.13 -21.64 18.56
N VAL A 333 17.32 -21.98 19.07
CA VAL A 333 18.60 -21.69 18.41
C VAL A 333 18.62 -22.28 17.00
N GLY A 334 18.95 -21.45 16.02
CA GLY A 334 18.95 -21.83 14.60
C GLY A 334 17.56 -21.86 13.93
N ALA A 335 16.48 -21.80 14.71
CA ALA A 335 15.12 -21.74 14.17
C ALA A 335 14.64 -20.29 13.97
N ILE A 336 14.95 -19.39 14.90
CA ILE A 336 14.64 -17.96 14.84
C ILE A 336 15.87 -17.15 15.22
N SER A 337 15.88 -15.86 14.87
CA SER A 337 17.03 -14.99 15.09
C SER A 337 16.93 -14.14 16.35
N LEU A 338 15.73 -13.80 16.82
CA LEU A 338 15.49 -12.92 17.95
C LEU A 338 14.19 -13.29 18.67
N ILE A 339 14.18 -13.15 20.00
CA ILE A 339 12.94 -13.15 20.80
C ILE A 339 12.74 -11.75 21.37
N ILE A 340 11.58 -11.15 21.13
CA ILE A 340 11.15 -9.93 21.81
C ILE A 340 10.35 -10.35 23.04
N ALA A 341 10.87 -10.04 24.22
CA ALA A 341 10.19 -10.21 25.50
C ALA A 341 9.35 -8.96 25.78
N GLU A 342 8.05 -9.02 25.51
CA GLU A 342 7.10 -7.95 25.85
C GLU A 342 6.77 -8.02 27.33
N ASP A 343 7.30 -7.07 28.08
CA ASP A 343 7.23 -7.05 29.54
C ASP A 343 5.98 -6.30 30.03
N GLU A 344 5.01 -7.06 30.49
CA GLU A 344 3.75 -6.58 31.08
C GLU A 344 3.78 -6.56 32.62
N ARG A 345 4.95 -6.82 33.25
CA ARG A 345 5.08 -6.85 34.71
C ARG A 345 4.90 -5.46 35.30
N GLU A 346 4.33 -5.40 36.50
CA GLU A 346 4.10 -4.12 37.22
C GLU A 346 5.37 -3.59 37.91
N LYS A 347 6.43 -4.41 38.07
CA LYS A 347 7.63 -4.05 38.78
C LYS A 347 8.87 -4.03 37.89
N ASP A 348 9.70 -3.00 38.02
CA ASP A 348 11.02 -2.86 37.44
C ASP A 348 12.04 -3.71 38.25
N ASP A 349 11.92 -5.03 38.16
CA ASP A 349 12.93 -5.94 38.71
C ASP A 349 14.08 -6.11 37.73
N ASP A 350 15.25 -6.54 38.23
CA ASP A 350 16.43 -6.87 37.41
C ASP A 350 16.03 -7.85 36.28
N LEU A 351 16.56 -7.60 35.07
CA LEU A 351 16.38 -8.48 33.93
C LEU A 351 17.29 -9.71 34.00
N PRO A 352 16.87 -10.91 33.57
CA PRO A 352 17.73 -12.06 33.52
C PRO A 352 18.90 -11.79 32.55
N PRO A 353 20.15 -12.18 32.88
CA PRO A 353 21.29 -11.93 32.03
C PRO A 353 21.19 -12.73 30.71
N ALA A 354 21.68 -12.13 29.63
CA ALA A 354 21.81 -12.82 28.34
C ALA A 354 22.78 -14.00 28.45
N LYS A 355 22.39 -15.15 27.89
CA LYS A 355 23.21 -16.38 27.92
C LYS A 355 23.90 -16.61 26.58
N PRO A 356 25.22 -16.84 26.55
CA PRO A 356 25.90 -17.21 25.30
C PRO A 356 25.31 -18.49 24.69
N GLY A 357 25.23 -18.55 23.36
CA GLY A 357 24.74 -19.73 22.65
C GLY A 357 23.21 -19.89 22.63
N CYS A 358 22.46 -18.94 23.16
CA CYS A 358 21.01 -18.85 23.10
C CYS A 358 20.57 -17.86 22.02
N VAL A 359 19.28 -17.91 21.62
CA VAL A 359 18.66 -16.86 20.82
C VAL A 359 18.73 -15.55 21.60
N PRO A 360 19.23 -14.45 21.02
CA PRO A 360 19.27 -13.14 21.69
C PRO A 360 17.88 -12.66 22.08
N LEU A 361 17.81 -11.91 23.17
CA LEU A 361 16.58 -11.27 23.63
C LEU A 361 16.62 -9.78 23.34
N ALA A 362 15.49 -9.25 22.87
CA ALA A 362 15.18 -7.84 22.91
C ALA A 362 14.10 -7.60 23.96
N TRP A 363 14.31 -6.64 24.85
CA TRP A 363 13.40 -6.38 25.95
C TRP A 363 12.51 -5.17 25.66
N HIS A 364 11.21 -5.33 25.81
CA HIS A 364 10.21 -4.32 25.47
C HIS A 364 9.20 -4.11 26.60
N PRO A 365 9.31 -3.03 27.41
CA PRO A 365 8.27 -2.65 28.35
C PRO A 365 6.98 -2.25 27.63
N SER A 366 5.88 -2.88 27.97
CA SER A 366 4.59 -2.68 27.29
C SER A 366 3.97 -1.30 27.54
N SER A 367 4.31 -0.65 28.65
CA SER A 367 3.77 0.66 29.07
C SER A 367 4.35 1.85 28.28
N GLY A 368 5.48 1.66 27.57
CA GLY A 368 6.20 2.77 26.96
C GLY A 368 6.80 3.75 27.99
N PHE A 369 7.47 4.79 27.49
CA PHE A 369 8.11 5.80 28.33
C PHE A 369 7.59 7.20 27.97
N THR A 370 7.14 7.92 28.99
CA THR A 370 6.77 9.35 28.91
C THR A 370 7.76 10.25 29.62
N GLU A 371 8.65 9.67 30.46
CA GLU A 371 9.62 10.37 31.28
C GLU A 371 11.03 9.84 31.05
N GLU A 372 12.03 10.70 31.19
CA GLU A 372 13.45 10.39 30.95
C GLU A 372 14.07 9.45 31.99
N ALA A 373 13.73 9.63 33.26
CA ALA A 373 14.33 8.85 34.32
C ALA A 373 14.00 7.34 34.26
N PRO A 374 12.77 6.91 34.03
CA PRO A 374 12.44 5.50 33.75
C PRO A 374 13.12 4.96 32.49
N LEU A 375 13.19 5.75 31.42
CA LEU A 375 13.88 5.37 30.18
C LEU A 375 15.37 5.13 30.43
N ALA A 376 16.06 6.05 31.13
CA ALA A 376 17.48 5.91 31.46
C ALA A 376 17.77 4.65 32.28
N ARG A 377 16.93 4.35 33.28
CA ARG A 377 17.06 3.11 34.08
C ARG A 377 16.88 1.86 33.21
N PHE A 378 15.86 1.85 32.34
CA PHE A 378 15.61 0.72 31.46
C PHE A 378 16.77 0.46 30.51
N LEU A 379 17.34 1.50 29.88
CA LEU A 379 18.51 1.38 29.02
C LEU A 379 19.71 0.79 29.77
N ALA A 380 19.94 1.25 31.01
CA ALA A 380 21.00 0.72 31.86
C ALA A 380 20.77 -0.75 32.24
N PHE A 381 19.53 -1.16 32.51
CA PHE A 381 19.20 -2.56 32.76
C PHE A 381 19.45 -3.45 31.53
N CYS A 382 19.02 -3.01 30.34
CA CYS A 382 19.27 -3.75 29.10
C CYS A 382 20.78 -3.90 28.84
N ASP A 383 21.56 -2.85 29.03
CA ASP A 383 23.00 -2.89 28.86
C ASP A 383 23.66 -3.86 29.83
N LYS A 384 23.38 -3.75 31.13
CA LYS A 384 23.85 -4.65 32.20
C LYS A 384 23.50 -6.11 31.93
N ALA A 385 22.27 -6.37 31.46
CA ALA A 385 21.79 -7.71 31.16
C ALA A 385 22.26 -8.25 29.81
N GLY A 386 22.77 -7.41 28.93
CA GLY A 386 23.23 -7.78 27.59
C GLY A 386 22.12 -7.90 26.54
N HIS A 387 20.93 -7.32 26.77
CA HIS A 387 19.77 -7.37 25.87
C HIS A 387 19.72 -6.18 24.91
N HIS A 388 18.98 -6.31 23.80
CA HIS A 388 18.61 -5.19 22.96
C HIS A 388 17.40 -4.45 23.55
N PRO A 389 17.46 -3.11 23.71
CA PRO A 389 16.28 -2.35 24.14
C PRO A 389 15.29 -2.16 22.99
N VAL A 390 14.01 -2.36 23.26
CA VAL A 390 12.90 -1.97 22.40
C VAL A 390 12.08 -0.93 23.15
N ILE A 391 11.82 0.21 22.53
CA ILE A 391 11.24 1.37 23.19
C ILE A 391 9.99 1.83 22.45
N SER A 392 8.89 1.86 23.18
CA SER A 392 7.64 2.51 22.72
C SER A 392 7.70 4.00 23.05
N LEU A 393 7.54 4.83 22.03
CA LEU A 393 7.49 6.29 22.15
C LEU A 393 6.15 6.83 21.65
N PRO A 394 5.65 7.93 22.21
CA PRO A 394 4.44 8.57 21.69
C PRO A 394 4.70 9.19 20.31
N GLY A 395 3.65 9.31 19.50
CA GLY A 395 3.68 10.00 18.20
C GLY A 395 3.67 11.53 18.37
N GLN A 396 4.72 12.06 18.94
CA GLN A 396 4.92 13.49 19.21
C GLN A 396 6.40 13.87 19.10
N GLU A 397 6.72 15.14 19.25
CA GLU A 397 8.08 15.62 19.30
C GLU A 397 8.83 15.03 20.51
N LEU A 398 10.08 14.60 20.30
CA LEU A 398 10.94 14.09 21.37
C LEU A 398 11.54 15.24 22.15
N SER A 399 11.61 15.10 23.49
CA SER A 399 12.40 16.02 24.30
C SER A 399 13.90 15.86 24.02
N ASP A 400 14.68 16.93 24.21
CA ASP A 400 16.14 16.88 24.08
C ASP A 400 16.76 15.81 24.99
N GLY A 401 16.22 15.63 26.19
CA GLY A 401 16.69 14.62 27.14
C GLY A 401 16.41 13.19 26.63
N THR A 402 15.21 12.92 26.11
CA THR A 402 14.89 11.63 25.49
C THR A 402 15.80 11.37 24.29
N ALA A 403 15.99 12.36 23.41
CA ALA A 403 16.86 12.23 22.25
C ALA A 403 18.31 11.93 22.65
N ALA A 404 18.84 12.62 23.66
CA ALA A 404 20.19 12.39 24.18
C ALA A 404 20.36 10.98 24.77
N LEU A 405 19.37 10.48 25.51
CA LEU A 405 19.40 9.13 26.07
C LEU A 405 19.41 8.06 24.95
N LEU A 406 18.62 8.23 23.91
CA LEU A 406 18.59 7.33 22.77
C LEU A 406 19.91 7.34 21.99
N ALA A 407 20.49 8.53 21.77
CA ALA A 407 21.78 8.71 21.10
C ALA A 407 22.95 8.07 21.86
N CYS A 408 22.92 8.13 23.21
CA CYS A 408 23.97 7.61 24.07
C CYS A 408 23.78 6.13 24.44
N SER A 409 22.75 5.46 23.97
CA SER A 409 22.49 4.05 24.28
C SER A 409 23.63 3.16 23.75
N PRO A 410 24.26 2.31 24.56
CA PRO A 410 25.35 1.42 24.12
C PRO A 410 24.92 0.44 23.01
N LYS A 411 23.66 0.01 23.03
CA LYS A 411 23.04 -0.77 21.99
C LYS A 411 21.96 0.09 21.34
N SER A 412 22.00 0.19 20.01
CA SER A 412 20.99 0.92 19.23
C SER A 412 19.59 0.37 19.54
N PRO A 413 18.68 1.17 20.11
CA PRO A 413 17.33 0.71 20.42
C PRO A 413 16.47 0.54 19.18
N ILE A 414 15.56 -0.43 19.22
CA ILE A 414 14.47 -0.55 18.26
C ILE A 414 13.32 0.32 18.74
N ILE A 415 12.80 1.19 17.89
CA ILE A 415 11.73 2.12 18.24
C ILE A 415 10.39 1.67 17.66
N THR A 416 9.34 1.78 18.44
CA THR A 416 7.97 1.57 17.99
C THR A 416 7.05 2.64 18.56
N LEU A 417 5.85 2.79 17.97
CA LEU A 417 4.85 3.71 18.48
C LEU A 417 4.19 3.13 19.74
N SER A 418 4.04 3.94 20.76
CA SER A 418 3.26 3.59 21.96
C SER A 418 1.83 3.20 21.58
N PRO A 419 1.21 2.21 22.27
CA PRO A 419 -0.19 1.89 22.07
C PRO A 419 -1.05 3.14 22.29
N THR A 420 -1.82 3.50 21.29
CA THR A 420 -2.78 4.60 21.37
C THR A 420 -4.17 4.06 21.00
N ASP A 421 -5.20 4.59 21.63
CA ASP A 421 -6.59 4.38 21.20
C ASP A 421 -6.95 5.29 20.01
N ASN A 422 -5.94 5.96 19.45
CA ASN A 422 -6.11 6.91 18.35
C ASN A 422 -6.23 6.16 17.02
N LEU A 423 -7.24 6.51 16.24
CA LEU A 423 -7.46 6.01 14.88
C LEU A 423 -6.34 6.43 13.89
N HIS A 424 -5.55 7.43 14.25
CA HIS A 424 -4.50 7.99 13.40
C HIS A 424 -3.11 7.40 13.68
N THR A 425 -3.02 6.09 13.86
CA THR A 425 -1.73 5.39 14.11
C THR A 425 -0.69 5.64 13.02
N VAL A 426 -1.10 5.75 11.74
CA VAL A 426 -0.19 6.07 10.62
C VAL A 426 0.43 7.45 10.82
N ALA A 427 -0.37 8.46 11.17
CA ALA A 427 0.13 9.80 11.48
C ALA A 427 1.10 9.78 12.68
N GLY A 428 0.80 9.00 13.73
CA GLY A 428 1.70 8.84 14.88
C GLY A 428 3.07 8.29 14.48
N TYR A 429 3.14 7.29 13.61
CA TYR A 429 4.43 6.79 13.09
C TYR A 429 5.14 7.80 12.20
N ARG A 430 4.42 8.56 11.36
CA ARG A 430 5.01 9.63 10.54
C ARG A 430 5.65 10.72 11.41
N VAL A 431 4.93 11.19 12.43
CA VAL A 431 5.44 12.17 13.40
C VAL A 431 6.65 11.61 14.15
N LEU A 432 6.60 10.37 14.62
CA LEU A 432 7.72 9.73 15.30
C LEU A 432 8.97 9.62 14.39
N ALA A 433 8.77 9.21 13.12
CA ALA A 433 9.87 9.14 12.16
C ALA A 433 10.48 10.52 11.88
N ALA A 434 9.65 11.55 11.73
CA ALA A 434 10.09 12.93 11.53
C ALA A 434 10.86 13.45 12.75
N SER A 435 10.34 13.23 13.96
CA SER A 435 11.00 13.64 15.20
C SER A 435 12.35 12.95 15.41
N LEU A 436 12.46 11.65 15.12
CA LEU A 436 13.75 10.96 15.11
C LEU A 436 14.74 11.59 14.13
N SER A 437 14.29 11.93 12.92
CA SER A 437 15.13 12.55 11.91
C SER A 437 15.59 13.96 12.28
N GLN A 438 14.72 14.79 12.85
CA GLN A 438 15.05 16.13 13.34
C GLN A 438 16.13 16.08 14.43
N ASN A 439 16.08 15.06 15.28
CA ASN A 439 17.09 14.82 16.32
C ASN A 439 18.30 14.03 15.80
N GLN A 440 18.46 13.83 14.50
CA GLN A 440 19.54 13.07 13.87
C GLN A 440 19.68 11.62 14.38
N LEU A 441 18.57 11.03 14.80
CA LEU A 441 18.48 9.67 15.30
C LEU A 441 18.08 8.70 14.18
N SER A 442 19.06 7.99 13.63
CA SER A 442 18.85 6.96 12.61
C SER A 442 18.62 5.58 13.26
N LEU A 443 17.52 5.43 14.01
CA LEU A 443 17.16 4.22 14.73
C LEU A 443 16.14 3.38 13.94
N PRO A 444 16.18 2.02 14.01
CA PRO A 444 15.21 1.18 13.32
C PRO A 444 13.80 1.37 13.88
N LEU A 445 12.83 1.46 12.98
CA LEU A 445 11.40 1.59 13.30
C LEU A 445 10.66 0.27 13.07
N TRP A 446 9.93 -0.15 14.11
CA TRP A 446 9.10 -1.34 14.11
C TRP A 446 7.61 -0.97 13.99
N ILE A 447 6.98 -1.33 12.87
CA ILE A 447 5.53 -1.16 12.66
C ILE A 447 4.81 -2.36 13.26
N ARG A 448 3.89 -2.12 14.18
CA ARG A 448 3.15 -3.16 14.89
C ARG A 448 1.66 -3.16 14.51
N ASN A 449 1.17 -4.27 13.99
CA ASN A 449 -0.26 -4.53 13.82
C ASN A 449 -0.76 -5.31 15.05
N ARG A 450 -1.17 -4.59 16.09
CA ARG A 450 -1.62 -5.14 17.37
C ARG A 450 -3.13 -5.25 17.44
N GLU A 451 -3.64 -6.06 18.36
CA GLU A 451 -5.06 -6.12 18.68
C GLU A 451 -5.56 -4.83 19.32
N LYS A 452 -4.78 -4.24 20.24
CA LYS A 452 -5.02 -2.89 20.76
C LYS A 452 -4.45 -1.87 19.77
N GLY A 453 -5.19 -0.81 19.48
CA GLY A 453 -4.80 0.20 18.50
C GLY A 453 -5.16 -0.16 17.05
N ARG A 454 -6.06 -1.13 16.85
CA ARG A 454 -6.68 -1.36 15.53
C ARG A 454 -7.43 -0.11 15.07
N LEU A 455 -7.32 0.19 13.78
CA LEU A 455 -8.12 1.25 13.15
C LEU A 455 -9.63 1.01 13.32
N PHE A 456 -10.05 -0.27 13.45
CA PHE A 456 -11.44 -0.72 13.62
C PHE A 456 -11.53 -1.87 14.61
N PRO A 457 -11.75 -1.58 15.92
CA PRO A 457 -11.79 -2.60 16.97
C PRO A 457 -12.91 -3.63 16.80
N ASP A 458 -14.02 -3.25 16.18
CA ASP A 458 -15.24 -4.06 16.08
C ASP A 458 -15.20 -5.11 14.95
N ALA A 459 -14.14 -5.12 14.13
CA ALA A 459 -14.04 -6.02 13.01
C ALA A 459 -13.36 -7.33 13.40
N ASP A 460 -14.15 -8.36 13.68
CA ASP A 460 -13.65 -9.68 14.09
C ASP A 460 -13.23 -10.59 12.94
N PHE A 461 -13.55 -10.22 11.70
CA PHE A 461 -13.26 -11.03 10.54
C PHE A 461 -11.81 -10.85 10.05
N PHE A 462 -11.17 -11.96 9.65
CA PHE A 462 -9.81 -11.93 9.09
C PHE A 462 -9.68 -10.93 7.93
N SER A 463 -10.67 -10.87 7.05
CA SER A 463 -10.69 -9.93 5.92
C SER A 463 -10.65 -8.46 6.36
N ALA A 464 -11.35 -8.10 7.44
CA ALA A 464 -11.33 -6.75 7.97
C ALA A 464 -9.96 -6.41 8.60
N ARG A 465 -9.36 -7.36 9.33
CA ARG A 465 -8.02 -7.22 9.91
C ARG A 465 -6.94 -7.11 8.83
N LEU A 466 -7.10 -7.87 7.74
CA LEU A 466 -6.24 -7.79 6.57
C LEU A 466 -6.23 -6.37 5.99
N LEU A 467 -7.41 -5.74 5.85
CA LEU A 467 -7.51 -4.37 5.36
C LEU A 467 -6.86 -3.37 6.33
N ASP A 468 -7.09 -3.51 7.66
CA ASP A 468 -6.46 -2.65 8.68
C ASP A 468 -4.93 -2.74 8.63
N ALA A 469 -4.40 -3.96 8.62
CA ALA A 469 -2.96 -4.18 8.56
C ALA A 469 -2.36 -3.67 7.24
N SER A 470 -3.09 -3.82 6.13
CA SER A 470 -2.67 -3.32 4.82
C SER A 470 -2.60 -1.80 4.78
N VAL A 471 -3.60 -1.13 5.31
CA VAL A 471 -3.61 0.35 5.37
C VAL A 471 -2.50 0.83 6.31
N LEU A 472 -2.39 0.28 7.53
CA LEU A 472 -1.37 0.72 8.50
C LEU A 472 0.04 0.47 7.99
N SER A 473 0.40 -0.79 7.74
CA SER A 473 1.77 -1.12 7.34
C SER A 473 2.08 -0.64 5.92
N GLY A 474 1.11 -0.79 5.01
CA GLY A 474 1.31 -0.44 3.61
C GLY A 474 1.53 1.04 3.38
N SER A 475 0.78 1.92 4.06
CA SER A 475 0.98 3.37 3.97
C SER A 475 2.38 3.76 4.41
N LEU A 476 2.80 3.29 5.57
CA LEU A 476 4.13 3.59 6.13
C LEU A 476 5.27 3.03 5.26
N LEU A 477 5.14 1.78 4.80
CA LEU A 477 6.13 1.17 3.92
C LEU A 477 6.23 1.87 2.55
N CYS A 478 5.11 2.40 2.03
CA CYS A 478 5.11 3.20 0.81
C CYS A 478 5.69 4.60 1.01
N ASP A 479 5.67 5.12 2.23
CA ASP A 479 6.36 6.36 2.63
C ASP A 479 7.84 6.12 2.98
N GLY A 480 8.34 4.88 2.86
CA GLY A 480 9.73 4.53 3.18
C GLY A 480 10.01 4.35 4.68
N ILE A 481 8.96 4.26 5.50
CA ILE A 481 9.05 4.09 6.96
C ILE A 481 8.85 2.61 7.30
N GLY A 482 9.74 2.05 8.14
CA GLY A 482 9.63 0.70 8.69
C GLY A 482 10.80 -0.20 8.31
N ASP A 483 11.51 -0.66 9.35
CA ASP A 483 12.62 -1.60 9.27
C ASP A 483 12.23 -2.99 9.77
N LEU A 484 11.17 -3.06 10.57
CA LEU A 484 10.55 -4.27 11.08
C LEU A 484 9.04 -4.15 11.01
N ILE A 485 8.36 -5.27 10.76
CA ILE A 485 6.90 -5.33 10.88
C ILE A 485 6.48 -6.53 11.71
N SER A 486 5.34 -6.42 12.40
CA SER A 486 4.67 -7.55 13.02
C SER A 486 3.18 -7.55 12.72
N VAL A 487 2.63 -8.76 12.66
CA VAL A 487 1.19 -9.00 12.70
C VAL A 487 0.90 -9.84 13.93
N GLU A 488 0.08 -9.31 14.82
CA GLU A 488 -0.14 -9.86 16.15
C GLU A 488 -1.62 -10.15 16.37
N ASN A 489 -1.94 -11.37 16.83
CA ASN A 489 -3.31 -11.79 17.21
C ASN A 489 -4.37 -11.78 16.10
N PHE A 490 -3.97 -11.98 14.84
CA PHE A 490 -4.91 -12.08 13.71
C PHE A 490 -5.38 -13.52 13.44
N GLY A 491 -4.73 -14.50 14.04
CA GLY A 491 -4.98 -15.92 13.84
C GLY A 491 -3.84 -16.76 14.38
N SER A 492 -3.60 -17.94 13.80
CA SER A 492 -2.41 -18.73 14.11
C SER A 492 -1.13 -17.99 13.75
N LEU A 493 -0.02 -18.38 14.35
CA LEU A 493 1.30 -17.81 14.05
C LEU A 493 1.62 -17.87 12.55
N ASP A 494 1.23 -18.97 11.87
CA ASP A 494 1.43 -19.12 10.43
C ASP A 494 0.62 -18.13 9.60
N LEU A 495 -0.64 -17.88 9.95
CA LEU A 495 -1.47 -16.86 9.29
C LEU A 495 -0.89 -15.45 9.50
N ASN A 496 -0.45 -15.13 10.71
CA ASN A 496 0.18 -13.84 11.01
C ASN A 496 1.47 -13.64 10.22
N ARG A 497 2.31 -14.67 10.14
CA ARG A 497 3.53 -14.68 9.33
C ARG A 497 3.21 -14.49 7.85
N GLY A 498 2.28 -15.27 7.31
CA GLY A 498 1.86 -15.18 5.91
C GLY A 498 1.37 -13.77 5.56
N LEU A 499 0.51 -13.20 6.39
CA LEU A 499 0.01 -11.84 6.20
C LEU A 499 1.16 -10.81 6.23
N ALA A 500 2.10 -10.90 7.19
CA ALA A 500 3.22 -9.97 7.26
C ALA A 500 4.05 -9.97 5.96
N TYR A 501 4.37 -11.14 5.41
CA TYR A 501 5.08 -11.24 4.14
C TYR A 501 4.24 -10.73 2.95
N ASN A 502 2.93 -10.97 2.95
CA ASN A 502 2.03 -10.45 1.92
C ASN A 502 1.92 -8.91 1.96
N LEU A 503 1.95 -8.31 3.15
CA LEU A 503 2.02 -6.84 3.32
C LEU A 503 3.31 -6.25 2.72
N LEU A 504 4.45 -6.89 3.00
CA LEU A 504 5.74 -6.50 2.45
C LEU A 504 5.80 -6.66 0.92
N GLN A 505 5.24 -7.74 0.40
CA GLN A 505 5.12 -7.98 -1.04
C GLN A 505 4.20 -6.93 -1.70
N GLY A 506 3.01 -6.70 -1.13
CA GLY A 506 2.03 -5.74 -1.66
C GLY A 506 2.53 -4.30 -1.70
N SER A 507 3.32 -3.89 -0.70
CA SER A 507 4.00 -2.58 -0.65
C SER A 507 5.32 -2.55 -1.43
N ARG A 508 5.75 -3.66 -2.04
CA ARG A 508 7.06 -3.81 -2.69
C ARG A 508 8.25 -3.42 -1.79
N ALA A 509 8.13 -3.68 -0.48
CA ALA A 509 9.21 -3.49 0.48
C ALA A 509 10.11 -4.73 0.59
N ARG A 510 9.55 -5.93 0.33
CA ARG A 510 10.29 -7.20 0.29
C ARG A 510 9.58 -8.17 -0.65
N ILE A 511 10.35 -8.81 -1.53
CA ILE A 511 9.84 -9.80 -2.48
C ILE A 511 10.09 -11.19 -1.89
N SER A 512 9.01 -11.94 -1.63
CA SER A 512 9.06 -13.26 -1.00
C SER A 512 8.52 -14.40 -1.86
N LYS A 513 7.73 -14.07 -2.89
CA LYS A 513 7.09 -15.02 -3.81
C LYS A 513 7.05 -14.47 -5.23
N THR A 514 6.56 -15.24 -6.20
CA THR A 514 6.23 -14.73 -7.54
C THR A 514 5.18 -13.64 -7.42
N GLU A 515 5.40 -12.49 -8.05
CA GLU A 515 4.38 -11.45 -8.16
C GLU A 515 3.53 -11.68 -9.41
N PHE A 516 2.21 -11.66 -9.23
CA PHE A 516 1.27 -11.74 -10.35
C PHE A 516 0.56 -10.40 -10.54
N VAL A 517 0.65 -9.88 -11.77
CA VAL A 517 -0.07 -8.70 -12.25
C VAL A 517 -1.11 -9.19 -13.22
N ALA A 518 -2.39 -9.16 -12.84
CA ALA A 518 -3.46 -9.70 -13.67
C ALA A 518 -4.61 -8.72 -13.79
N CYS A 519 -5.06 -8.48 -15.03
CA CYS A 519 -6.16 -7.55 -15.26
C CYS A 519 -7.50 -8.17 -14.81
N PRO A 520 -8.49 -7.34 -14.43
CA PRO A 520 -9.79 -7.82 -13.94
C PRO A 520 -10.72 -8.34 -15.05
N SER A 521 -10.23 -8.47 -16.28
CA SER A 521 -11.02 -8.75 -17.47
C SER A 521 -11.94 -7.58 -17.90
N CYS A 522 -12.34 -7.57 -19.14
CA CYS A 522 -13.32 -6.63 -19.71
C CYS A 522 -13.90 -7.19 -21.01
N GLY A 523 -14.80 -6.48 -21.67
CA GLY A 523 -15.41 -6.91 -22.95
C GLY A 523 -14.43 -7.09 -24.13
N ARG A 524 -13.13 -6.89 -23.93
CA ARG A 524 -12.07 -7.15 -24.92
C ARG A 524 -11.34 -8.48 -24.68
N THR A 525 -11.57 -9.12 -23.54
CA THR A 525 -11.00 -10.43 -23.21
C THR A 525 -11.78 -11.51 -23.93
N LEU A 526 -11.09 -12.31 -24.76
CA LEU A 526 -11.71 -13.35 -25.60
C LEU A 526 -11.50 -14.78 -25.07
N PHE A 527 -10.99 -14.91 -23.85
CA PHE A 527 -10.75 -16.19 -23.18
C PHE A 527 -11.06 -16.08 -21.68
N ASP A 528 -11.13 -17.21 -21.00
CA ASP A 528 -11.31 -17.24 -19.55
C ASP A 528 -9.99 -16.83 -18.86
N LEU A 529 -9.90 -15.54 -18.51
CA LEU A 529 -8.72 -14.95 -17.89
C LEU A 529 -8.49 -15.51 -16.48
N GLN A 530 -9.56 -15.74 -15.71
CA GLN A 530 -9.46 -16.22 -14.35
C GLN A 530 -8.84 -17.62 -14.31
N SER A 531 -9.36 -18.56 -15.08
CA SER A 531 -8.80 -19.91 -15.15
C SER A 531 -7.38 -19.95 -15.71
N THR A 532 -7.08 -19.07 -16.68
CA THR A 532 -5.72 -18.94 -17.25
C THR A 532 -4.75 -18.42 -16.19
N THR A 533 -5.13 -17.38 -15.45
CA THR A 533 -4.33 -16.83 -14.35
C THR A 533 -4.03 -17.91 -13.31
N GLN A 534 -5.03 -18.72 -12.92
CA GLN A 534 -4.84 -19.80 -11.96
C GLN A 534 -3.86 -20.88 -12.49
N LYS A 535 -3.95 -21.27 -13.76
CA LYS A 535 -2.99 -22.21 -14.37
C LYS A 535 -1.57 -21.66 -14.38
N VAL A 536 -1.40 -20.38 -14.74
CA VAL A 536 -0.08 -19.72 -14.71
C VAL A 536 0.45 -19.68 -13.29
N LYS A 537 -0.35 -19.31 -12.30
CA LYS A 537 0.02 -19.31 -10.88
C LYS A 537 0.46 -20.69 -10.39
N GLN A 538 -0.28 -21.75 -10.72
CA GLN A 538 0.07 -23.12 -10.33
C GLN A 538 1.40 -23.56 -10.92
N ALA A 539 1.68 -23.18 -12.17
CA ALA A 539 2.90 -23.57 -12.87
C ALA A 539 4.14 -22.76 -12.44
N THR A 540 3.97 -21.51 -12.03
CA THR A 540 5.08 -20.55 -11.85
C THR A 540 5.18 -19.93 -10.45
N GLY A 541 4.28 -20.27 -9.54
CA GLY A 541 4.24 -19.70 -8.18
C GLY A 541 5.50 -19.94 -7.33
N HIS A 542 6.37 -20.87 -7.75
CA HIS A 542 7.66 -21.17 -7.13
C HIS A 542 8.80 -20.24 -7.57
N LEU A 543 8.58 -19.37 -8.57
CA LEU A 543 9.60 -18.47 -9.13
C LEU A 543 9.74 -17.20 -8.30
N LYS A 544 10.38 -17.31 -7.14
CA LYS A 544 10.59 -16.18 -6.24
C LYS A 544 11.36 -15.04 -6.92
N GLY A 545 10.88 -13.82 -6.73
CA GLY A 545 11.51 -12.63 -7.28
C GLY A 545 11.15 -12.33 -8.73
N VAL A 546 10.30 -13.15 -9.35
CA VAL A 546 9.82 -12.96 -10.73
C VAL A 546 8.45 -12.30 -10.71
N THR A 547 8.25 -11.31 -11.56
CA THR A 547 6.94 -10.68 -11.82
C THR A 547 6.36 -11.22 -13.12
N ILE A 548 5.18 -11.81 -13.05
CA ILE A 548 4.48 -12.39 -14.19
C ILE A 548 3.15 -11.65 -14.42
N ALA A 549 3.00 -11.11 -15.62
CA ALA A 549 1.76 -10.43 -16.02
C ALA A 549 0.84 -11.37 -16.82
N VAL A 550 -0.46 -11.36 -16.51
CA VAL A 550 -1.50 -12.08 -17.27
C VAL A 550 -2.57 -11.09 -17.70
N MET A 551 -2.57 -10.76 -19.00
CA MET A 551 -3.41 -9.71 -19.57
C MET A 551 -4.44 -10.27 -20.55
N GLY A 552 -5.68 -9.79 -20.42
CA GLY A 552 -6.83 -10.25 -21.22
C GLY A 552 -6.82 -9.79 -22.67
N CYS A 553 -6.06 -8.73 -23.02
CA CYS A 553 -6.02 -8.20 -24.37
C CYS A 553 -4.74 -7.42 -24.66
N ILE A 554 -4.41 -7.27 -25.94
CA ILE A 554 -3.21 -6.54 -26.41
C ILE A 554 -3.34 -5.01 -26.31
N VAL A 555 -4.51 -4.50 -26.00
CA VAL A 555 -4.79 -3.06 -26.03
C VAL A 555 -3.99 -2.28 -24.98
N ASN A 556 -4.12 -2.67 -23.71
CA ASN A 556 -3.34 -2.10 -22.62
C ASN A 556 -2.24 -3.05 -22.14
N GLY A 557 -2.39 -4.35 -22.45
CA GLY A 557 -1.51 -5.39 -21.94
C GLY A 557 -0.02 -5.09 -22.08
N PRO A 558 0.49 -4.74 -23.27
CA PRO A 558 1.92 -4.48 -23.45
C PRO A 558 2.46 -3.32 -22.60
N GLY A 559 1.67 -2.27 -22.38
CA GLY A 559 2.05 -1.16 -21.52
C GLY A 559 1.97 -1.50 -20.03
N GLU A 560 0.85 -2.10 -19.60
CA GLU A 560 0.59 -2.43 -18.18
C GLU A 560 1.47 -3.57 -17.66
N MET A 561 2.08 -4.37 -18.54
CA MET A 561 3.04 -5.42 -18.18
C MET A 561 4.50 -5.03 -18.43
N ALA A 562 4.79 -3.77 -18.77
CA ALA A 562 6.16 -3.35 -19.12
C ALA A 562 7.17 -3.58 -17.98
N ASP A 563 6.73 -3.52 -16.74
CA ASP A 563 7.55 -3.77 -15.54
C ASP A 563 7.60 -5.26 -15.14
N ALA A 564 6.94 -6.16 -15.88
CA ALA A 564 6.96 -7.59 -15.60
C ALA A 564 8.11 -8.30 -16.33
N ASP A 565 8.72 -9.30 -15.68
CA ASP A 565 9.77 -10.11 -16.29
C ASP A 565 9.21 -11.00 -17.40
N PHE A 566 7.98 -11.48 -17.25
CA PHE A 566 7.27 -12.29 -18.23
C PHE A 566 5.82 -11.85 -18.36
N GLY A 567 5.29 -11.90 -19.57
CA GLY A 567 3.90 -11.55 -19.86
C GLY A 567 3.19 -12.59 -20.70
N TYR A 568 1.95 -12.90 -20.30
CA TYR A 568 0.98 -13.63 -21.10
C TYR A 568 -0.12 -12.67 -21.53
N VAL A 569 -0.29 -12.47 -22.84
CA VAL A 569 -1.35 -11.62 -23.41
C VAL A 569 -2.17 -12.45 -24.34
N GLY A 570 -3.51 -12.53 -24.08
CA GLY A 570 -4.43 -13.16 -25.00
C GLY A 570 -4.62 -12.32 -26.24
N SER A 571 -4.32 -12.88 -27.42
CA SER A 571 -4.76 -12.38 -28.72
C SER A 571 -5.81 -13.32 -29.24
N GLY A 572 -7.01 -12.81 -29.55
CA GLY A 572 -8.07 -13.64 -30.14
C GLY A 572 -7.69 -14.21 -31.49
#